data_0c203550da7f84e6337bf1aa2ae6fc1c
#
_entry.id   0c203550da7f84e6337bf1aa2ae6fc1c
#
_cell.length_a   1.000
_cell.length_b   1.000
_cell.length_c   1.000
_cell.angle_alpha   90.00
_cell.angle_beta   90.00
_cell.angle_gamma   90.00
#
_symmetry.space_group_name_H-M   'P 1'
#
loop_
_entity.id
_entity.type
_entity.pdbx_description
1 polymer ?
#
loop_
_entity_poly.entity_id
_entity_poly.type
_entity_poly.pdbx_seq_one_letter_code
_entity_poly.pdbx_strand_id
1 'polypeptide(L)'
;MAIEISHLNKYIGKQHVLKDICLSIADGEVVGLLGPNGAGKSTLMKILVGVWDATSGEVQVPKSIGYLPEQNPLYEDMYVREYLRFFVELRKQSSVPLHFTSYTLHQQVEDLITRVGLTAEANKKIGQLSKGYRQRVGLAQAIIASPELLILDEPTTGLDPNQLEDIRSLIRNLAKPISNIDPVAPNIQYPHNGRTVILSTHILQEVKQMCTRVVIIDHGEIKADKPMSEIDNLEQLFREATQH
;
A
#
# COMPACT_ATOMS: atom_id res chain seq x y z
N MET A 1 2.95 0.10 -16.14
CA MET A 1 3.69 -1.19 -16.25
C MET A 1 3.12 -2.12 -15.20
N ALA A 2 2.72 -3.30 -15.60
CA ALA A 2 2.20 -4.31 -14.68
C ALA A 2 3.29 -4.82 -13.71
N ILE A 3 2.87 -5.38 -12.61
CA ILE A 3 3.73 -6.21 -11.77
C ILE A 3 3.73 -7.60 -12.39
N GLU A 4 4.91 -8.20 -12.51
CA GLU A 4 5.06 -9.56 -13.03
C GLU A 4 5.90 -10.38 -12.08
N ILE A 5 5.36 -11.51 -11.61
CA ILE A 5 6.02 -12.44 -10.71
C ILE A 5 5.98 -13.82 -11.38
N SER A 6 7.15 -14.42 -11.58
CA SER A 6 7.28 -15.73 -12.21
C SER A 6 8.04 -16.70 -11.32
N HIS A 7 7.38 -17.78 -10.95
CA HIS A 7 7.96 -18.92 -10.20
C HIS A 7 8.71 -18.50 -8.92
N LEU A 8 8.18 -17.48 -8.21
CA LEU A 8 8.80 -16.95 -7.01
C LEU A 8 8.76 -17.95 -5.87
N ASN A 9 9.94 -18.23 -5.32
CA ASN A 9 10.09 -19.04 -4.12
C ASN A 9 10.85 -18.28 -3.04
N LYS A 10 10.44 -18.45 -1.78
CA LYS A 10 11.13 -17.87 -0.62
C LYS A 10 11.28 -18.88 0.49
N TYR A 11 12.54 -19.10 0.89
CA TYR A 11 12.88 -19.84 2.10
C TYR A 11 13.34 -18.89 3.20
N ILE A 12 12.94 -19.14 4.43
CA ILE A 12 13.42 -18.48 5.65
C ILE A 12 13.97 -19.60 6.55
N GLY A 13 15.27 -19.71 6.64
CA GLY A 13 15.90 -20.89 7.22
C GLY A 13 15.49 -22.16 6.46
N LYS A 14 14.85 -23.10 7.15
CA LYS A 14 14.34 -24.34 6.55
C LYS A 14 12.88 -24.27 6.10
N GLN A 15 12.18 -23.20 6.41
CA GLN A 15 10.75 -23.04 6.09
C GLN A 15 10.59 -22.50 4.67
N HIS A 16 9.83 -23.21 3.83
CA HIS A 16 9.41 -22.75 2.50
C HIS A 16 8.16 -21.89 2.66
N VAL A 17 8.35 -20.56 2.68
CA VAL A 17 7.31 -19.58 3.02
C VAL A 17 6.48 -19.17 1.81
N LEU A 18 7.11 -19.01 0.64
CA LEU A 18 6.43 -18.78 -0.63
C LEU A 18 6.83 -19.87 -1.61
N LYS A 19 5.84 -20.46 -2.29
CA LYS A 19 5.98 -21.68 -3.09
C LYS A 19 5.44 -21.43 -4.48
N ASP A 20 6.34 -21.26 -5.44
CA ASP A 20 6.02 -21.15 -6.86
C ASP A 20 4.95 -20.08 -7.18
N ILE A 21 5.09 -18.89 -6.59
CA ILE A 21 4.16 -17.80 -6.81
C ILE A 21 4.31 -17.27 -8.23
N CYS A 22 3.21 -17.31 -8.99
CA CYS A 22 3.06 -16.66 -10.28
C CYS A 22 1.89 -15.67 -10.20
N LEU A 23 2.13 -14.37 -10.47
CA LEU A 23 1.12 -13.34 -10.38
C LEU A 23 1.45 -12.18 -11.31
N SER A 24 0.46 -11.75 -12.10
CA SER A 24 0.54 -10.56 -12.94
C SER A 24 -0.54 -9.56 -12.50
N ILE A 25 -0.18 -8.28 -12.30
CA ILE A 25 -1.11 -7.22 -11.89
C ILE A 25 -1.00 -6.08 -12.89
N ALA A 26 -2.13 -5.66 -13.43
CA ALA A 26 -2.22 -4.56 -14.40
C ALA A 26 -2.14 -3.19 -13.71
N ASP A 27 -1.81 -2.16 -14.50
CA ASP A 27 -1.78 -0.78 -14.00
C ASP A 27 -3.18 -0.32 -13.57
N GLY A 28 -3.26 0.33 -12.41
CA GLY A 28 -4.51 0.88 -11.88
C GLY A 28 -5.41 -0.11 -11.15
N GLU A 29 -5.01 -1.37 -11.02
CA GLU A 29 -5.76 -2.34 -10.21
C GLU A 29 -5.60 -2.08 -8.70
N VAL A 30 -6.66 -2.34 -7.95
CA VAL A 30 -6.64 -2.41 -6.48
C VAL A 30 -6.79 -3.87 -6.08
N VAL A 31 -5.68 -4.50 -5.73
CA VAL A 31 -5.61 -5.94 -5.44
C VAL A 31 -5.60 -6.18 -3.94
N GLY A 32 -6.58 -6.95 -3.47
CA GLY A 32 -6.61 -7.46 -2.10
C GLY A 32 -5.85 -8.79 -1.98
N LEU A 33 -4.73 -8.79 -1.28
CA LEU A 33 -4.01 -10.02 -0.93
C LEU A 33 -4.61 -10.60 0.35
N LEU A 34 -5.54 -11.52 0.21
CA LEU A 34 -6.33 -12.11 1.29
C LEU A 34 -5.75 -13.44 1.73
N GLY A 35 -5.73 -13.72 3.03
CA GLY A 35 -5.27 -15.00 3.56
C GLY A 35 -5.11 -14.97 5.08
N PRO A 36 -5.03 -16.14 5.73
CA PRO A 36 -4.81 -16.24 7.17
C PRO A 36 -3.45 -15.67 7.59
N ASN A 37 -3.28 -15.50 8.90
CA ASN A 37 -1.98 -15.12 9.44
C ASN A 37 -0.95 -16.21 9.17
N GLY A 38 0.26 -15.82 8.75
CA GLY A 38 1.31 -16.77 8.38
C GLY A 38 1.21 -17.33 6.95
N ALA A 39 0.21 -16.95 6.16
CA ALA A 39 0.05 -17.43 4.78
C ALA A 39 1.16 -16.99 3.81
N GLY A 40 1.98 -15.98 4.18
CA GLY A 40 3.07 -15.47 3.34
C GLY A 40 2.84 -14.06 2.78
N LYS A 41 1.70 -13.39 3.09
CA LYS A 41 1.33 -12.05 2.58
C LYS A 41 2.42 -11.00 2.78
N SER A 42 2.82 -10.75 4.03
CA SER A 42 3.85 -9.75 4.35
C SER A 42 5.24 -10.13 3.80
N THR A 43 5.52 -11.43 3.65
CA THR A 43 6.75 -11.92 3.00
C THR A 43 6.77 -11.54 1.52
N LEU A 44 5.66 -11.78 0.81
CA LEU A 44 5.52 -11.38 -0.59
C LEU A 44 5.67 -9.87 -0.75
N MET A 45 4.98 -9.08 0.08
CA MET A 45 5.08 -7.62 0.04
C MET A 45 6.50 -7.11 0.29
N LYS A 46 7.23 -7.69 1.27
CA LYS A 46 8.64 -7.32 1.54
C LYS A 46 9.57 -7.63 0.36
N ILE A 47 9.28 -8.66 -0.43
CA ILE A 47 10.02 -8.95 -1.65
C ILE A 47 9.69 -7.91 -2.73
N LEU A 48 8.42 -7.58 -2.92
CA LEU A 48 7.99 -6.58 -3.92
C LEU A 48 8.59 -5.20 -3.67
N VAL A 49 8.78 -4.81 -2.40
CA VAL A 49 9.43 -3.53 -2.04
C VAL A 49 10.95 -3.60 -1.98
N GLY A 50 11.55 -4.77 -2.25
CA GLY A 50 12.99 -4.96 -2.25
C GLY A 50 13.65 -4.98 -0.86
N VAL A 51 12.88 -5.22 0.21
CA VAL A 51 13.40 -5.40 1.58
C VAL A 51 13.99 -6.80 1.76
N TRP A 52 13.42 -7.78 1.08
CA TRP A 52 13.91 -9.15 1.06
C TRP A 52 14.10 -9.64 -0.38
N ASP A 53 15.16 -10.40 -0.61
CA ASP A 53 15.38 -11.07 -1.88
C ASP A 53 14.54 -12.34 -1.99
N ALA A 54 14.10 -12.67 -3.20
CA ALA A 54 13.58 -13.99 -3.52
C ALA A 54 14.69 -15.04 -3.38
N THR A 55 14.32 -16.29 -3.04
CA THR A 55 15.30 -17.39 -3.10
C THR A 55 15.47 -17.87 -4.53
N SER A 56 14.41 -17.87 -5.33
CA SER A 56 14.42 -18.13 -6.77
C SER A 56 13.18 -17.53 -7.42
N GLY A 57 13.17 -17.49 -8.76
CA GLY A 57 12.11 -16.86 -9.55
C GLY A 57 12.44 -15.43 -9.92
N GLU A 58 11.56 -14.78 -10.65
CA GLU A 58 11.74 -13.41 -11.15
C GLU A 58 10.61 -12.52 -10.64
N VAL A 59 10.96 -11.27 -10.32
CA VAL A 59 10.02 -10.24 -9.87
C VAL A 59 10.31 -8.95 -10.61
N GLN A 60 9.31 -8.47 -11.33
CA GLN A 60 9.36 -7.17 -12.01
C GLN A 60 8.32 -6.25 -11.40
N VAL A 61 8.76 -5.10 -10.91
CA VAL A 61 7.92 -4.08 -10.26
C VAL A 61 8.26 -2.68 -10.80
N PRO A 62 7.35 -1.72 -10.72
CA PRO A 62 7.63 -0.33 -11.05
C PRO A 62 8.79 0.22 -10.22
N LYS A 63 9.50 1.22 -10.75
CA LYS A 63 10.63 1.84 -10.05
C LYS A 63 10.21 2.68 -8.85
N SER A 64 8.99 3.19 -8.86
CA SER A 64 8.46 4.03 -7.77
C SER A 64 7.42 3.28 -6.96
N ILE A 65 7.82 2.86 -5.76
CA ILE A 65 6.98 2.10 -4.84
C ILE A 65 6.82 2.88 -3.54
N GLY A 66 5.57 3.01 -3.07
CA GLY A 66 5.24 3.45 -1.72
C GLY A 66 4.88 2.25 -0.86
N TYR A 67 5.37 2.23 0.37
CA TYR A 67 5.12 1.12 1.28
C TYR A 67 4.66 1.58 2.65
N LEU A 68 3.57 1.03 3.12
CA LEU A 68 3.10 1.13 4.49
C LEU A 68 3.21 -0.26 5.14
N PRO A 69 4.19 -0.49 6.02
CA PRO A 69 4.31 -1.75 6.77
C PRO A 69 3.25 -1.85 7.87
N GLU A 70 2.90 -3.08 8.27
CA GLU A 70 1.93 -3.37 9.33
C GLU A 70 2.22 -2.62 10.64
N GLN A 71 3.47 -2.61 11.08
CA GLN A 71 3.87 -1.97 12.34
C GLN A 71 3.97 -0.45 12.26
N ASN A 72 4.03 0.12 11.03
CA ASN A 72 4.12 1.55 10.78
C ASN A 72 5.11 2.29 11.73
N PRO A 73 6.43 2.03 11.63
CA PRO A 73 7.43 2.58 12.54
C PRO A 73 7.60 4.09 12.30
N LEU A 74 7.11 4.89 13.21
CA LEU A 74 7.15 6.36 13.16
C LEU A 74 8.07 6.91 14.26
N TYR A 75 8.65 8.08 14.03
CA TYR A 75 9.41 8.80 15.06
C TYR A 75 8.44 9.55 15.98
N GLU A 76 8.06 8.94 17.10
CA GLU A 76 6.98 9.41 17.98
C GLU A 76 7.25 10.78 18.61
N ASP A 77 8.51 11.16 18.80
CA ASP A 77 8.90 12.45 19.36
C ASP A 77 8.86 13.62 18.37
N MET A 78 8.78 13.32 17.06
CA MET A 78 8.68 14.36 16.03
C MET A 78 7.26 14.88 15.90
N TYR A 79 7.12 16.16 15.53
CA TYR A 79 5.85 16.71 15.08
C TYR A 79 5.48 16.17 13.70
N VAL A 80 4.18 16.01 13.41
CA VAL A 80 3.71 15.48 12.11
C VAL A 80 4.31 16.25 10.94
N ARG A 81 4.26 17.60 10.99
CA ARG A 81 4.80 18.46 9.93
C ARG A 81 6.31 18.31 9.78
N GLU A 82 7.03 18.22 10.87
CA GLU A 82 8.48 18.02 10.90
C GLU A 82 8.87 16.67 10.28
N TYR A 83 8.18 15.61 10.66
CA TYR A 83 8.36 14.26 10.14
C TYR A 83 8.16 14.21 8.62
N LEU A 84 7.04 14.74 8.12
CA LEU A 84 6.75 14.75 6.69
C LEU A 84 7.75 15.61 5.92
N ARG A 85 8.15 16.76 6.47
CA ARG A 85 9.19 17.62 5.90
C ARG A 85 10.52 16.87 5.78
N PHE A 86 10.94 16.16 6.83
CA PHE A 86 12.17 15.36 6.82
C PHE A 86 12.16 14.34 5.68
N PHE A 87 11.07 13.59 5.50
CA PHE A 87 10.99 12.60 4.43
C PHE A 87 10.89 13.22 3.03
N VAL A 88 10.24 14.35 2.86
CA VAL A 88 10.23 15.09 1.58
C VAL A 88 11.64 15.58 1.24
N GLU A 89 12.40 16.10 2.20
CA GLU A 89 13.79 16.53 2.00
C GLU A 89 14.72 15.35 1.68
N LEU A 90 14.59 14.25 2.41
CA LEU A 90 15.36 13.03 2.17
C LEU A 90 15.13 12.50 0.74
N ARG A 91 13.88 12.55 0.27
CA ARG A 91 13.51 12.12 -1.08
C ARG A 91 14.13 12.99 -2.17
N LYS A 92 14.27 14.31 -1.93
CA LYS A 92 14.92 15.23 -2.89
C LYS A 92 16.41 14.91 -3.11
N GLN A 93 17.07 14.30 -2.13
CA GLN A 93 18.48 13.90 -2.24
C GLN A 93 18.64 12.58 -3.00
N SER A 94 17.59 11.77 -3.12
CA SER A 94 17.61 10.55 -3.93
C SER A 94 17.48 10.92 -5.42
N SER A 95 18.20 10.21 -6.30
CA SER A 95 18.28 10.45 -7.75
C SER A 95 16.94 10.24 -8.50
N VAL A 96 15.84 10.00 -7.81
CA VAL A 96 14.51 9.88 -8.42
C VAL A 96 13.95 11.28 -8.62
N PRO A 97 13.70 11.71 -9.87
CA PRO A 97 13.14 13.03 -10.15
C PRO A 97 11.82 13.21 -9.39
N LEU A 98 11.77 14.20 -8.51
CA LEU A 98 10.50 14.71 -8.05
C LEU A 98 9.91 15.51 -9.21
N HIS A 99 8.75 15.12 -9.70
CA HIS A 99 8.02 15.85 -10.76
C HIS A 99 7.49 17.23 -10.31
N PHE A 100 8.13 17.85 -9.32
CA PHE A 100 7.74 19.09 -8.70
C PHE A 100 8.68 20.23 -9.13
N THR A 101 8.45 20.85 -10.26
CA THR A 101 9.33 21.89 -10.77
C THR A 101 9.06 23.29 -10.21
N SER A 102 7.98 23.54 -9.50
CA SER A 102 7.64 24.90 -8.99
C SER A 102 7.09 24.95 -7.56
N TYR A 103 6.94 23.82 -6.87
CA TYR A 103 6.45 23.78 -5.50
C TYR A 103 7.56 23.95 -4.47
N THR A 104 7.34 24.83 -3.51
CA THR A 104 8.22 24.93 -2.34
C THR A 104 8.08 23.68 -1.47
N LEU A 105 9.12 23.36 -0.68
CA LEU A 105 9.07 22.27 0.29
C LEU A 105 7.86 22.40 1.24
N HIS A 106 7.56 23.62 1.68
CA HIS A 106 6.43 23.88 2.55
C HIS A 106 5.09 23.51 1.89
N GLN A 107 4.86 23.93 0.65
CA GLN A 107 3.65 23.57 -0.08
C GLN A 107 3.49 22.07 -0.25
N GLN A 108 4.56 21.34 -0.56
CA GLN A 108 4.52 19.87 -0.68
C GLN A 108 4.07 19.19 0.62
N VAL A 109 4.57 19.68 1.76
CA VAL A 109 4.20 19.15 3.08
C VAL A 109 2.74 19.46 3.43
N GLU A 110 2.28 20.70 3.19
CA GLU A 110 0.89 21.09 3.48
C GLU A 110 -0.11 20.33 2.57
N ASP A 111 0.25 20.09 1.32
CA ASP A 111 -0.55 19.28 0.40
C ASP A 111 -0.68 17.84 0.88
N LEU A 112 0.42 17.22 1.31
CA LEU A 112 0.38 15.88 1.89
C LEU A 112 -0.50 15.83 3.14
N ILE A 113 -0.33 16.78 4.07
CA ILE A 113 -1.12 16.90 5.30
C ILE A 113 -2.61 17.00 4.97
N THR A 114 -2.98 17.85 4.02
CA THR A 114 -4.36 18.05 3.59
C THR A 114 -4.93 16.79 2.94
N ARG A 115 -4.18 16.17 2.04
CA ARG A 115 -4.58 14.98 1.28
C ARG A 115 -4.91 13.79 2.17
N VAL A 116 -4.17 13.61 3.25
CA VAL A 116 -4.42 12.49 4.19
C VAL A 116 -5.29 12.90 5.39
N GLY A 117 -5.79 14.15 5.43
CA GLY A 117 -6.67 14.64 6.48
C GLY A 117 -5.98 14.80 7.84
N LEU A 118 -4.74 15.33 7.85
CA LEU A 118 -3.95 15.57 9.06
C LEU A 118 -3.88 17.06 9.46
N THR A 119 -4.65 17.95 8.84
CA THR A 119 -4.54 19.41 9.03
C THR A 119 -4.68 19.83 10.51
N ALA A 120 -5.65 19.25 11.23
CA ALA A 120 -5.87 19.55 12.66
C ALA A 120 -4.77 18.98 13.57
N GLU A 121 -4.07 17.95 13.10
CA GLU A 121 -3.06 17.18 13.86
C GLU A 121 -1.61 17.59 13.50
N ALA A 122 -1.42 18.44 12.49
CA ALA A 122 -0.13 18.75 11.89
C ALA A 122 0.93 19.29 12.86
N ASN A 123 0.50 19.94 13.93
CA ASN A 123 1.36 20.54 14.95
C ASN A 123 1.47 19.71 16.24
N LYS A 124 0.92 18.47 16.26
CA LYS A 124 1.06 17.55 17.38
C LYS A 124 2.25 16.62 17.18
N LYS A 125 2.83 16.14 18.28
CA LYS A 125 3.78 15.02 18.22
C LYS A 125 3.08 13.75 17.78
N ILE A 126 3.76 12.93 16.98
CA ILE A 126 3.22 11.66 16.45
C ILE A 126 2.80 10.71 17.59
N GLY A 127 3.55 10.65 18.68
CA GLY A 127 3.21 9.84 19.86
C GLY A 127 1.90 10.25 20.55
N GLN A 128 1.40 11.46 20.33
CA GLN A 128 0.12 11.96 20.88
C GLN A 128 -1.10 11.62 20.00
N LEU A 129 -0.87 11.07 18.81
CA LEU A 129 -1.93 10.76 17.86
C LEU A 129 -2.62 9.43 18.19
N SER A 130 -3.92 9.35 17.85
CA SER A 130 -4.62 8.08 17.81
C SER A 130 -3.98 7.14 16.77
N LYS A 131 -4.27 5.84 16.87
CA LYS A 131 -3.77 4.85 15.91
C LYS A 131 -4.16 5.19 14.47
N GLY A 132 -5.40 5.64 14.23
CA GLY A 132 -5.86 6.04 12.91
C GLY A 132 -5.11 7.25 12.35
N TYR A 133 -4.81 8.24 13.17
CA TYR A 133 -3.98 9.38 12.73
C TYR A 133 -2.53 8.98 12.49
N ARG A 134 -1.94 8.08 13.29
CA ARG A 134 -0.61 7.51 12.99
C ARG A 134 -0.61 6.75 11.68
N GLN A 135 -1.68 6.01 11.38
CA GLN A 135 -1.84 5.33 10.08
C GLN A 135 -1.87 6.31 8.91
N ARG A 136 -2.55 7.46 9.06
CA ARG A 136 -2.54 8.53 8.06
C ARG A 136 -1.15 9.15 7.86
N VAL A 137 -0.33 9.28 8.91
CA VAL A 137 1.06 9.73 8.79
C VAL A 137 1.88 8.74 7.97
N GLY A 138 1.75 7.43 8.22
CA GLY A 138 2.40 6.40 7.42
C GLY A 138 1.95 6.39 5.96
N LEU A 139 0.65 6.56 5.70
CA LEU A 139 0.12 6.71 4.34
C LEU A 139 0.68 7.95 3.65
N ALA A 140 0.77 9.10 4.36
CA ALA A 140 1.40 10.31 3.83
C ALA A 140 2.84 10.04 3.42
N GLN A 141 3.63 9.37 4.28
CA GLN A 141 4.99 8.98 3.97
C GLN A 141 5.08 8.08 2.73
N ALA A 142 4.19 7.08 2.64
CA ALA A 142 4.17 6.14 1.52
C ALA A 142 3.89 6.82 0.17
N ILE A 143 3.12 7.92 0.15
CA ILE A 143 2.73 8.62 -1.08
C ILE A 143 3.60 9.84 -1.43
N ILE A 144 4.61 10.18 -0.63
CA ILE A 144 5.49 11.37 -0.84
C ILE A 144 6.03 11.47 -2.27
N ALA A 145 6.42 10.33 -2.86
CA ALA A 145 7.02 10.29 -4.20
C ALA A 145 6.00 10.10 -5.32
N SER A 146 4.71 10.23 -5.03
CA SER A 146 3.64 9.88 -6.00
C SER A 146 3.89 8.53 -6.68
N PRO A 147 4.05 7.44 -5.91
CA PRO A 147 4.46 6.15 -6.45
C PRO A 147 3.44 5.60 -7.46
N GLU A 148 3.94 4.83 -8.44
CA GLU A 148 3.12 4.07 -9.38
C GLU A 148 2.44 2.88 -8.70
N LEU A 149 3.15 2.26 -7.73
CA LEU A 149 2.69 1.14 -6.92
C LEU A 149 2.63 1.53 -5.45
N LEU A 150 1.49 1.32 -4.81
CA LEU A 150 1.31 1.50 -3.37
C LEU A 150 1.05 0.14 -2.71
N ILE A 151 1.93 -0.27 -1.81
CA ILE A 151 1.81 -1.52 -1.05
C ILE A 151 1.46 -1.19 0.39
N LEU A 152 0.35 -1.76 0.88
CA LEU A 152 -0.22 -1.50 2.20
C LEU A 152 -0.37 -2.82 2.98
N ASP A 153 0.45 -3.01 4.01
CA ASP A 153 0.41 -4.24 4.82
C ASP A 153 -0.51 -4.04 6.02
N GLU A 154 -1.68 -4.71 6.02
CA GLU A 154 -2.72 -4.63 7.05
C GLU A 154 -3.10 -3.18 7.45
N PRO A 155 -3.45 -2.30 6.48
CA PRO A 155 -3.57 -0.84 6.72
C PRO A 155 -4.67 -0.44 7.69
N THR A 156 -5.59 -1.33 8.00
CA THR A 156 -6.79 -1.06 8.81
C THR A 156 -6.79 -1.80 10.15
N THR A 157 -5.79 -2.64 10.40
CA THR A 157 -5.73 -3.48 11.60
C THR A 157 -5.75 -2.69 12.89
N GLY A 158 -6.71 -3.02 13.77
CA GLY A 158 -6.86 -2.43 15.12
C GLY A 158 -7.34 -0.99 15.14
N LEU A 159 -8.03 -0.53 14.08
CA LEU A 159 -8.76 0.72 14.04
C LEU A 159 -10.19 0.54 14.55
N ASP A 160 -10.76 1.59 15.13
CA ASP A 160 -12.18 1.62 15.47
C ASP A 160 -13.06 1.78 14.20
N PRO A 161 -14.38 1.49 14.27
CA PRO A 161 -15.24 1.51 13.10
C PRO A 161 -15.27 2.83 12.31
N ASN A 162 -15.15 3.98 12.98
CA ASN A 162 -15.15 5.28 12.32
C ASN A 162 -13.82 5.51 11.60
N GLN A 163 -12.71 5.20 12.26
CA GLN A 163 -11.37 5.29 11.68
C GLN A 163 -11.18 4.33 10.50
N LEU A 164 -11.81 3.15 10.56
CA LEU A 164 -11.82 2.17 9.46
C LEU A 164 -12.38 2.76 8.18
N GLU A 165 -13.58 3.35 8.24
CA GLU A 165 -14.22 3.91 7.03
C GLU A 165 -13.43 5.10 6.48
N ASP A 166 -12.86 5.92 7.35
CA ASP A 166 -12.00 7.03 6.96
C ASP A 166 -10.75 6.56 6.21
N ILE A 167 -10.06 5.53 6.72
CA ILE A 167 -8.86 4.97 6.06
C ILE A 167 -9.22 4.26 4.75
N ARG A 168 -10.32 3.53 4.70
CA ARG A 168 -10.83 2.91 3.46
C ARG A 168 -11.13 3.95 2.39
N SER A 169 -11.82 5.02 2.75
CA SER A 169 -12.12 6.13 1.85
C SER A 169 -10.85 6.80 1.35
N LEU A 170 -9.85 6.99 2.22
CA LEU A 170 -8.56 7.54 1.86
C LEU A 170 -7.84 6.62 0.86
N ILE A 171 -7.75 5.31 1.11
CA ILE A 171 -7.11 4.34 0.20
C ILE A 171 -7.82 4.34 -1.17
N ARG A 172 -9.16 4.29 -1.19
CA ARG A 172 -9.94 4.37 -2.44
C ARG A 172 -9.63 5.64 -3.24
N ASN A 173 -9.51 6.78 -2.56
CA ASN A 173 -9.20 8.05 -3.20
C ASN A 173 -7.75 8.10 -3.72
N LEU A 174 -6.80 7.49 -3.02
CA LEU A 174 -5.42 7.39 -3.46
C LEU A 174 -5.24 6.48 -4.68
N ALA A 175 -6.11 5.49 -4.87
CA ALA A 175 -6.09 4.57 -6.01
C ALA A 175 -6.70 5.17 -7.28
N LYS A 176 -7.64 6.12 -7.16
CA LYS A 176 -8.33 6.71 -8.32
C LYS A 176 -7.37 7.41 -9.26
N PRO A 177 -7.67 7.39 -10.58
CA PRO A 177 -7.02 8.27 -11.53
C PRO A 177 -7.21 9.71 -11.05
N ILE A 178 -6.14 10.45 -10.95
CA ILE A 178 -6.24 11.88 -10.68
C ILE A 178 -6.51 12.53 -12.03
N SER A 179 -7.71 13.13 -12.19
CA SER A 179 -8.01 13.97 -13.34
C SER A 179 -6.90 15.01 -13.50
N ASN A 180 -6.50 15.32 -14.72
CA ASN A 180 -5.32 16.10 -15.13
C ASN A 180 -5.13 17.48 -14.44
N ILE A 181 -5.98 17.81 -13.49
CA ILE A 181 -5.89 19.02 -12.66
C ILE A 181 -6.26 18.60 -11.24
N ASP A 182 -5.30 18.07 -10.48
CA ASP A 182 -5.41 18.03 -9.02
C ASP A 182 -5.29 19.49 -8.54
N PRO A 183 -6.34 20.10 -7.98
CA PRO A 183 -6.28 21.48 -7.50
C PRO A 183 -5.22 21.68 -6.40
N VAL A 184 -4.80 20.59 -5.75
CA VAL A 184 -3.79 20.59 -4.68
C VAL A 184 -2.38 20.38 -5.23
N ALA A 185 -2.23 19.72 -6.40
CA ALA A 185 -0.93 19.43 -7.01
C ALA A 185 -1.02 19.44 -8.55
N PRO A 186 -1.24 20.60 -9.19
CA PRO A 186 -1.52 20.71 -10.62
C PRO A 186 -0.38 20.25 -11.55
N ASN A 187 0.82 20.04 -11.01
CA ASN A 187 2.02 19.67 -11.77
C ASN A 187 2.49 18.23 -11.52
N ILE A 188 1.72 17.41 -10.80
CA ILE A 188 2.06 15.99 -10.61
C ILE A 188 1.44 15.21 -11.78
N GLN A 189 2.28 14.59 -12.59
CA GLN A 189 1.83 13.57 -13.55
C GLN A 189 1.59 12.27 -12.78
N TYR A 190 0.33 11.92 -12.61
CA TYR A 190 -0.07 10.61 -12.11
C TYR A 190 -0.26 9.63 -13.27
N PRO A 191 -0.12 8.32 -13.05
CA PRO A 191 -0.46 7.33 -14.07
C PRO A 191 -1.89 7.57 -14.59
N HIS A 192 -2.09 7.60 -15.90
CA HIS A 192 -3.38 7.88 -16.53
C HIS A 192 -4.50 6.93 -16.08
N ASN A 193 -4.17 5.71 -15.68
CA ASN A 193 -5.10 4.66 -15.24
C ASN A 193 -5.31 4.62 -13.72
N GLY A 194 -4.80 5.59 -12.97
CA GLY A 194 -4.77 5.54 -11.52
C GLY A 194 -3.52 4.82 -10.98
N ARG A 195 -3.42 4.75 -9.66
CA ARG A 195 -2.31 4.10 -8.97
C ARG A 195 -2.65 2.64 -8.73
N THR A 196 -1.71 1.75 -9.03
CA THR A 196 -1.82 0.34 -8.64
C THR A 196 -1.66 0.23 -7.13
N VAL A 197 -2.57 -0.47 -6.47
CA VAL A 197 -2.55 -0.68 -5.02
C VAL A 197 -2.60 -2.17 -4.72
N ILE A 198 -1.69 -2.65 -3.88
CA ILE A 198 -1.78 -3.97 -3.26
C ILE A 198 -1.99 -3.75 -1.76
N LEU A 199 -3.05 -4.30 -1.22
CA LEU A 199 -3.26 -4.30 0.22
C LEU A 199 -3.39 -5.72 0.75
N SER A 200 -2.67 -6.02 1.85
CA SER A 200 -2.91 -7.27 2.58
C SER A 200 -4.02 -7.09 3.58
N THR A 201 -4.81 -8.11 3.76
CA THR A 201 -5.80 -8.17 4.83
C THR A 201 -6.21 -9.63 5.10
N HIS A 202 -6.76 -9.86 6.29
CA HIS A 202 -7.46 -11.09 6.62
C HIS A 202 -8.99 -10.85 6.76
N ILE A 203 -9.46 -9.64 6.46
CA ILE A 203 -10.84 -9.19 6.62
C ILE A 203 -11.54 -9.13 5.26
N LEU A 204 -12.47 -10.05 5.00
CA LEU A 204 -13.21 -10.17 3.75
C LEU A 204 -13.97 -8.89 3.36
N GLN A 205 -14.53 -8.19 4.35
CA GLN A 205 -15.25 -6.94 4.11
C GLN A 205 -14.39 -5.84 3.51
N GLU A 206 -13.11 -5.80 3.85
CA GLU A 206 -12.15 -4.82 3.31
C GLU A 206 -11.93 -5.04 1.81
N VAL A 207 -11.72 -6.29 1.43
CA VAL A 207 -11.59 -6.67 0.01
C VAL A 207 -12.82 -6.24 -0.77
N LYS A 208 -14.02 -6.57 -0.28
CA LYS A 208 -15.30 -6.17 -0.93
C LYS A 208 -15.46 -4.66 -1.11
N GLN A 209 -14.96 -3.87 -0.16
CA GLN A 209 -15.17 -2.43 -0.16
C GLN A 209 -14.10 -1.64 -0.92
N MET A 210 -12.89 -2.17 -1.05
CA MET A 210 -11.76 -1.41 -1.58
C MET A 210 -11.17 -2.00 -2.86
N CYS A 211 -11.29 -3.32 -3.09
CA CYS A 211 -10.53 -4.00 -4.12
C CYS A 211 -11.34 -4.24 -5.39
N THR A 212 -10.65 -4.20 -6.53
CA THR A 212 -11.19 -4.60 -7.84
C THR A 212 -10.91 -6.07 -8.15
N ARG A 213 -9.92 -6.67 -7.47
CA ARG A 213 -9.45 -8.05 -7.63
C ARG A 213 -9.00 -8.61 -6.30
N VAL A 214 -9.19 -9.89 -6.09
CA VAL A 214 -8.69 -10.62 -4.91
C VAL A 214 -7.74 -11.72 -5.32
N VAL A 215 -6.62 -11.80 -4.62
CA VAL A 215 -5.67 -12.90 -4.65
C VAL A 215 -5.68 -13.56 -3.28
N ILE A 216 -6.10 -14.83 -3.21
CA ILE A 216 -6.10 -15.58 -1.97
C ILE A 216 -4.81 -16.38 -1.88
N ILE A 217 -4.05 -16.12 -0.82
CA ILE A 217 -2.82 -16.84 -0.52
C ILE A 217 -3.00 -17.65 0.76
N ASP A 218 -2.58 -18.92 0.71
CA ASP A 218 -2.57 -19.81 1.87
C ASP A 218 -1.39 -20.77 1.81
N HIS A 219 -0.74 -20.98 2.97
CA HIS A 219 0.47 -21.83 3.09
C HIS A 219 1.56 -21.53 2.05
N GLY A 220 1.67 -20.26 1.65
CA GLY A 220 2.67 -19.79 0.70
C GLY A 220 2.34 -20.03 -0.77
N GLU A 221 1.12 -20.41 -1.10
CA GLU A 221 0.64 -20.69 -2.46
C GLU A 221 -0.54 -19.78 -2.80
N ILE A 222 -0.67 -19.34 -4.06
CA ILE A 222 -1.90 -18.69 -4.54
C ILE A 222 -2.96 -19.76 -4.75
N LYS A 223 -4.07 -19.65 -4.02
CA LYS A 223 -5.19 -20.58 -4.08
C LYS A 223 -6.32 -20.08 -4.98
N ALA A 224 -6.48 -18.77 -5.11
CA ALA A 224 -7.41 -18.15 -6.03
C ALA A 224 -6.90 -16.77 -6.46
N ASP A 225 -7.25 -16.37 -7.68
CA ASP A 225 -6.96 -15.08 -8.27
C ASP A 225 -8.12 -14.71 -9.19
N LYS A 226 -8.95 -13.73 -8.76
CA LYS A 226 -10.20 -13.39 -9.47
C LYS A 226 -10.53 -11.90 -9.38
N PRO A 227 -11.09 -11.31 -10.47
CA PRO A 227 -11.75 -10.02 -10.39
C PRO A 227 -12.96 -10.08 -9.45
N MET A 228 -13.19 -9.00 -8.67
CA MET A 228 -14.34 -8.94 -7.77
C MET A 228 -15.69 -9.02 -8.48
N SER A 229 -15.75 -8.61 -9.75
CA SER A 229 -16.95 -8.71 -10.61
C SER A 229 -17.37 -10.14 -10.95
N GLU A 230 -16.49 -11.11 -10.78
CA GLU A 230 -16.73 -12.54 -11.08
C GLU A 230 -17.00 -13.36 -9.82
N ILE A 231 -17.11 -12.70 -8.65
CA ILE A 231 -17.27 -13.37 -7.36
C ILE A 231 -18.66 -13.11 -6.79
N ASP A 232 -19.52 -14.10 -6.81
CA ASP A 232 -20.85 -14.03 -6.20
C ASP A 232 -20.76 -14.06 -4.67
N ASN A 233 -19.89 -14.91 -4.12
CA ASN A 233 -19.73 -15.10 -2.68
C ASN A 233 -18.25 -15.23 -2.28
N LEU A 234 -17.67 -14.13 -1.79
CA LEU A 234 -16.27 -14.09 -1.37
C LEU A 234 -15.99 -14.98 -0.13
N GLU A 235 -16.94 -15.08 0.80
CA GLU A 235 -16.81 -15.93 1.99
C GLU A 235 -16.71 -17.41 1.61
N GLN A 236 -17.52 -17.83 0.64
CA GLN A 236 -17.46 -19.20 0.13
C GLN A 236 -16.15 -19.48 -0.60
N LEU A 237 -15.74 -18.60 -1.51
CA LEU A 237 -14.46 -18.70 -2.22
C LEU A 237 -13.27 -18.77 -1.24
N PHE A 238 -13.25 -17.91 -0.21
CA PHE A 238 -12.20 -17.91 0.81
C PHE A 238 -12.18 -19.23 1.60
N ARG A 239 -13.35 -19.72 2.01
CA ARG A 239 -13.46 -20.99 2.73
C ARG A 239 -12.95 -22.17 1.89
N GLU A 240 -13.37 -22.25 0.63
CA GLU A 240 -12.93 -23.32 -0.29
C GLU A 240 -11.42 -23.26 -0.54
N ALA A 241 -10.85 -22.06 -0.67
CA ALA A 241 -9.44 -21.84 -0.91
C ALA A 241 -8.54 -22.13 0.32
N THR A 242 -9.09 -22.09 1.56
CA THR A 242 -8.33 -22.24 2.82
C THR A 242 -8.78 -23.43 3.66
N GLN A 243 -9.71 -24.29 3.17
CA GLN A 243 -10.06 -25.55 3.82
C GLN A 243 -9.01 -26.61 3.51
N HIS A 244 -8.49 -27.25 4.56
CA HIS A 244 -7.59 -28.40 4.53
C HIS A 244 -8.30 -29.64 5.07
#